data_6cb8aa0c6eef162b5228689a72b059df
#
_entry.id   6cb8aa0c6eef162b5228689a72b059df
#
_cell.length_a   1.000
_cell.length_b   1.000
_cell.length_c   1.000
_cell.angle_alpha   90.00
_cell.angle_beta   90.00
_cell.angle_gamma   90.00
#
_symmetry.space_group_name_H-M   'P 1'
#
loop_
_entity.id
_entity.type
_entity.pdbx_description
1 polymer ?
#
loop_
_entity_poly.entity_id
_entity_poly.type
_entity_poly.pdbx_seq_one_letter_code
_entity_poly.pdbx_strand_id
1 'polypeptide(L)'
;FMNRNNVIKPGWGLLCLCMLLAPLFVRSQETPERECILIVASYNPDTRRMARFITEFEQQILALGIPCDICIETLECKGIADAALWMSLIDNMITRYESRSLRAVVLLGQEAWASFVSLGRIPEGVMCFCGFVSSNGVMLPPPPDSLQTWKPRSVEYQGMTDSLKTVGGMLNRYNIRRNVELIRSLYPQVENIALVTDNTYGGISLQALVREEWKHYP
;
A
#
# COMPACT_ATOMS: atom_id res chain seq x y z
N PHE A 1 29.65 -17.46 -83.36
CA PHE A 1 28.26 -17.08 -83.12
C PHE A 1 27.76 -17.83 -81.89
N MET A 2 27.74 -17.17 -80.77
CA MET A 2 27.36 -17.77 -79.48
C MET A 2 26.08 -17.13 -78.93
N ASN A 3 25.03 -17.92 -78.91
CA ASN A 3 23.78 -17.56 -78.31
C ASN A 3 23.78 -18.11 -76.86
N ARG A 4 23.80 -17.23 -75.83
CA ARG A 4 23.69 -17.61 -74.42
C ARG A 4 22.24 -17.35 -73.93
N ASN A 5 21.48 -18.41 -73.88
CA ASN A 5 20.19 -18.40 -73.23
C ASN A 5 20.39 -18.31 -71.68
N ASN A 6 20.07 -17.17 -71.08
CA ASN A 6 19.97 -17.04 -69.66
C ASN A 6 18.62 -17.66 -69.19
N VAL A 7 18.66 -18.88 -68.70
CA VAL A 7 17.53 -19.53 -68.01
C VAL A 7 17.58 -19.08 -66.56
N ILE A 8 16.72 -18.15 -66.20
CA ILE A 8 16.49 -17.78 -64.80
C ILE A 8 15.72 -18.93 -64.15
N LYS A 9 16.36 -19.66 -63.23
CA LYS A 9 15.72 -20.74 -62.48
C LYS A 9 14.63 -20.15 -61.53
N PRO A 10 13.36 -20.62 -61.61
CA PRO A 10 12.25 -20.02 -60.86
C PRO A 10 12.28 -20.27 -59.35
N GLY A 11 13.28 -20.94 -58.77
CA GLY A 11 13.38 -21.26 -57.36
C GLY A 11 13.89 -20.15 -56.44
N TRP A 12 14.62 -19.20 -56.99
CA TRP A 12 15.29 -18.15 -56.16
C TRP A 12 14.36 -16.99 -55.79
N GLY A 13 13.37 -16.71 -56.64
CA GLY A 13 12.37 -15.67 -56.35
C GLY A 13 11.44 -16.04 -55.19
N LEU A 14 11.09 -17.32 -55.05
CA LEU A 14 10.23 -17.81 -53.97
C LEU A 14 10.95 -17.80 -52.62
N LEU A 15 12.27 -18.10 -52.61
CA LEU A 15 13.08 -18.09 -51.39
C LEU A 15 13.30 -16.66 -50.86
N CYS A 16 13.50 -15.68 -51.73
CA CYS A 16 13.60 -14.26 -51.33
C CYS A 16 12.26 -13.72 -50.85
N LEU A 17 11.13 -14.14 -51.40
CA LEU A 17 9.79 -13.73 -50.94
C LEU A 17 9.48 -14.28 -49.54
N CYS A 18 9.86 -15.54 -49.25
CA CYS A 18 9.73 -16.13 -47.92
C CYS A 18 10.61 -15.44 -46.86
N MET A 19 11.83 -14.99 -47.23
CA MET A 19 12.67 -14.24 -46.27
C MET A 19 12.18 -12.81 -46.01
N LEU A 20 11.49 -12.18 -46.96
CA LEU A 20 10.89 -10.86 -46.76
C LEU A 20 9.61 -10.89 -45.95
N LEU A 21 8.90 -12.01 -45.91
CA LEU A 21 7.66 -12.20 -45.13
C LEU A 21 7.90 -12.79 -43.73
N ALA A 22 9.09 -13.35 -43.47
CA ALA A 22 9.43 -13.93 -42.15
C ALA A 22 9.31 -12.94 -40.97
N PRO A 23 9.67 -11.64 -41.10
CA PRO A 23 9.49 -10.70 -40.01
C PRO A 23 8.01 -10.35 -39.69
N LEU A 24 7.06 -10.66 -40.59
CA LEU A 24 5.63 -10.40 -40.34
C LEU A 24 5.01 -11.46 -39.45
N PHE A 25 5.69 -12.59 -39.21
CA PHE A 25 5.26 -13.65 -38.32
C PHE A 25 6.03 -13.71 -36.99
N VAL A 26 6.87 -12.71 -36.69
CA VAL A 26 7.32 -12.49 -35.32
C VAL A 26 6.10 -11.97 -34.57
N ARG A 27 5.18 -12.88 -34.27
CA ARG A 27 4.14 -12.67 -33.28
C ARG A 27 4.92 -12.34 -32.00
N SER A 28 4.91 -11.08 -31.61
CA SER A 28 5.31 -10.69 -30.28
C SER A 28 4.59 -11.65 -29.35
N GLN A 29 5.27 -12.62 -28.79
CA GLN A 29 4.78 -13.29 -27.61
C GLN A 29 4.74 -12.18 -26.57
N GLU A 30 3.57 -11.55 -26.43
CA GLU A 30 3.26 -10.79 -25.23
C GLU A 30 3.53 -11.77 -24.09
N THR A 31 4.68 -11.63 -23.46
CA THR A 31 4.93 -12.29 -22.18
C THR A 31 3.76 -11.89 -21.31
N PRO A 32 2.98 -12.85 -20.79
CA PRO A 32 1.82 -12.52 -19.98
C PRO A 32 2.30 -11.51 -18.93
N GLU A 33 1.67 -10.35 -18.94
CA GLU A 33 2.01 -9.26 -18.01
C GLU A 33 1.90 -9.84 -16.62
N ARG A 34 3.02 -9.90 -15.88
CA ARG A 34 3.02 -10.50 -14.55
C ARG A 34 2.17 -9.64 -13.64
N GLU A 35 1.29 -10.28 -12.90
CA GLU A 35 0.53 -9.60 -11.85
C GLU A 35 1.49 -8.93 -10.87
N CYS A 36 1.12 -7.76 -10.35
CA CYS A 36 1.93 -6.98 -9.44
C CYS A 36 1.32 -6.97 -8.03
N ILE A 37 2.15 -7.13 -7.01
CA ILE A 37 1.82 -6.83 -5.61
C ILE A 37 2.58 -5.56 -5.23
N LEU A 38 1.85 -4.52 -4.85
CA LEU A 38 2.41 -3.25 -4.41
C LEU A 38 2.49 -3.21 -2.88
N ILE A 39 3.69 -3.08 -2.34
CA ILE A 39 3.91 -2.81 -0.91
C ILE A 39 4.21 -1.33 -0.73
N VAL A 40 3.40 -0.63 0.07
CA VAL A 40 3.59 0.78 0.40
C VAL A 40 3.92 0.90 1.89
N ALA A 41 5.13 1.35 2.22
CA ALA A 41 5.57 1.55 3.58
C ALA A 41 5.44 3.03 4.00
N SER A 42 4.98 3.30 5.22
CA SER A 42 4.94 4.65 5.80
C SER A 42 6.34 5.26 5.94
N TYR A 43 7.32 4.43 6.29
CA TYR A 43 8.70 4.82 6.57
C TYR A 43 9.67 3.98 5.76
N ASN A 44 10.96 4.35 5.82
CA ASN A 44 12.01 3.62 5.13
C ASN A 44 11.91 2.11 5.40
N PRO A 45 11.76 1.28 4.35
CA PRO A 45 11.62 -0.17 4.46
C PRO A 45 12.90 -0.86 4.94
N ASP A 46 14.06 -0.20 4.92
CA ASP A 46 15.36 -0.75 5.33
C ASP A 46 15.51 -0.90 6.86
N THR A 47 14.52 -0.49 7.65
CA THR A 47 14.54 -0.80 9.07
C THR A 47 14.49 -2.32 9.28
N ARG A 48 15.29 -2.83 10.24
CA ARG A 48 15.46 -4.28 10.49
C ARG A 48 14.12 -5.04 10.55
N ARG A 49 13.10 -4.44 11.17
CA ARG A 49 11.78 -5.07 11.33
C ARG A 49 11.02 -5.11 10.01
N MET A 50 11.05 -4.03 9.26
CA MET A 50 10.34 -3.93 7.98
C MET A 50 11.01 -4.78 6.92
N ALA A 51 12.33 -4.70 6.81
CA ALA A 51 13.12 -5.52 5.89
C ALA A 51 12.88 -7.02 6.11
N ARG A 52 12.85 -7.45 7.37
CA ARG A 52 12.55 -8.84 7.72
C ARG A 52 11.15 -9.24 7.27
N PHE A 53 10.14 -8.41 7.53
CA PHE A 53 8.76 -8.68 7.10
C PHE A 53 8.67 -8.81 5.57
N ILE A 54 9.27 -7.88 4.83
CA ILE A 54 9.27 -7.90 3.36
C ILE A 54 9.96 -9.16 2.84
N THR A 55 11.13 -9.49 3.37
CA THR A 55 11.86 -10.70 2.96
C THR A 55 11.06 -11.98 3.25
N GLU A 56 10.45 -12.10 4.43
CA GLU A 56 9.60 -13.24 4.76
C GLU A 56 8.37 -13.33 3.85
N PHE A 57 7.76 -12.19 3.51
CA PHE A 57 6.63 -12.10 2.58
C PHE A 57 7.04 -12.58 1.18
N GLU A 58 8.15 -12.07 0.63
CA GLU A 58 8.69 -12.50 -0.67
C GLU A 58 8.96 -13.99 -0.73
N GLN A 59 9.57 -14.55 0.34
CA GLN A 59 9.83 -15.98 0.44
C GLN A 59 8.55 -16.80 0.43
N GLN A 60 7.49 -16.35 1.09
CA GLN A 60 6.21 -17.06 1.10
C GLN A 60 5.52 -17.00 -0.27
N ILE A 61 5.52 -15.87 -0.94
CA ILE A 61 4.97 -15.73 -2.30
C ILE A 61 5.71 -16.68 -3.27
N LEU A 62 7.04 -16.71 -3.17
CA LEU A 62 7.87 -17.61 -3.97
C LEU A 62 7.57 -19.08 -3.66
N ALA A 63 7.46 -19.45 -2.39
CA ALA A 63 7.17 -20.82 -1.95
C ALA A 63 5.77 -21.30 -2.42
N LEU A 64 4.82 -20.39 -2.52
CA LEU A 64 3.48 -20.66 -3.05
C LEU A 64 3.45 -20.78 -4.59
N GLY A 65 4.57 -20.48 -5.27
CA GLY A 65 4.66 -20.52 -6.72
C GLY A 65 3.77 -19.47 -7.43
N ILE A 66 3.45 -18.36 -6.76
CA ILE A 66 2.62 -17.30 -7.32
C ILE A 66 3.49 -16.45 -8.28
N PRO A 67 3.20 -16.44 -9.58
CA PRO A 67 3.99 -15.71 -10.56
C PRO A 67 3.62 -14.21 -10.54
N CYS A 68 4.16 -13.45 -9.60
CA CYS A 68 3.92 -12.01 -9.49
C CYS A 68 5.22 -11.25 -9.25
N ASP A 69 5.21 -9.97 -9.61
CA ASP A 69 6.26 -9.03 -9.29
C ASP A 69 5.92 -8.30 -7.98
N ILE A 70 6.88 -8.18 -7.07
CA ILE A 70 6.70 -7.42 -5.83
C ILE A 70 7.36 -6.06 -6.00
N CYS A 71 6.57 -5.01 -5.89
CA CYS A 71 7.00 -3.63 -6.01
C CYS A 71 6.93 -2.96 -4.63
N ILE A 72 8.02 -2.31 -4.20
CA ILE A 72 8.11 -1.68 -2.89
C ILE A 72 8.24 -0.17 -3.08
N GLU A 73 7.35 0.58 -2.45
CA GLU A 73 7.32 2.04 -2.45
C GLU A 73 7.29 2.56 -1.01
N THR A 74 7.75 3.78 -0.80
CA THR A 74 7.71 4.42 0.53
C THR A 74 7.10 5.81 0.45
N LEU A 75 6.37 6.18 1.50
CA LEU A 75 5.82 7.53 1.67
C LEU A 75 6.81 8.47 2.35
N GLU A 76 7.85 7.94 2.99
CA GLU A 76 8.81 8.72 3.79
C GLU A 76 8.12 9.68 4.77
N CYS A 77 7.08 9.21 5.45
CA CYS A 77 6.28 10.01 6.36
C CYS A 77 7.16 10.64 7.45
N LYS A 78 6.94 11.94 7.72
CA LYS A 78 7.64 12.67 8.79
C LYS A 78 6.65 13.22 9.80
N GLY A 79 6.03 14.33 9.51
CA GLY A 79 5.06 14.97 10.36
C GLY A 79 3.68 15.06 9.72
N ILE A 80 2.65 15.29 10.51
CA ILE A 80 1.27 15.39 10.03
C ILE A 80 1.06 16.50 8.99
N ALA A 81 1.94 17.49 8.95
CA ALA A 81 1.90 18.56 7.97
C ALA A 81 1.95 18.04 6.52
N ASP A 82 2.56 16.87 6.31
CA ASP A 82 2.72 16.25 5.01
C ASP A 82 1.55 15.32 4.62
N ALA A 83 0.48 15.27 5.41
CA ALA A 83 -0.63 14.33 5.21
C ALA A 83 -1.29 14.42 3.83
N ALA A 84 -1.46 15.63 3.29
CA ALA A 84 -1.99 15.82 1.95
C ALA A 84 -1.07 15.21 0.87
N LEU A 85 0.25 15.30 1.08
CA LEU A 85 1.25 14.69 0.20
C LEU A 85 1.16 13.16 0.25
N TRP A 86 1.01 12.55 1.44
CA TRP A 86 0.89 11.10 1.57
C TRP A 86 -0.31 10.55 0.80
N MET A 87 -1.48 11.21 0.93
CA MET A 87 -2.69 10.82 0.20
C MET A 87 -2.47 10.90 -1.31
N SER A 88 -1.88 12.00 -1.78
CA SER A 88 -1.58 12.19 -3.21
C SER A 88 -0.58 11.14 -3.73
N LEU A 89 0.44 10.80 -2.94
CA LEU A 89 1.42 9.77 -3.32
C LEU A 89 0.76 8.40 -3.43
N ILE A 90 -0.08 8.01 -2.46
CA ILE A 90 -0.80 6.72 -2.52
C ILE A 90 -1.71 6.64 -3.74
N ASP A 91 -2.49 7.68 -4.01
CA ASP A 91 -3.39 7.70 -5.17
C ASP A 91 -2.60 7.58 -6.48
N ASN A 92 -1.50 8.30 -6.61
CA ASN A 92 -0.61 8.22 -7.77
C ASN A 92 0.06 6.83 -7.90
N MET A 93 0.50 6.22 -6.79
CA MET A 93 1.08 4.89 -6.80
C MET A 93 0.04 3.86 -7.27
N ILE A 94 -1.14 3.84 -6.67
CA ILE A 94 -2.21 2.92 -7.03
C ILE A 94 -2.54 3.06 -8.52
N THR A 95 -2.79 4.29 -9.00
CA THR A 95 -3.11 4.56 -10.40
C THR A 95 -2.01 4.07 -11.35
N ARG A 96 -0.75 4.27 -11.00
CA ARG A 96 0.39 3.80 -11.80
C ARG A 96 0.47 2.27 -11.86
N TYR A 97 0.19 1.59 -10.76
CA TYR A 97 0.28 0.14 -10.70
C TYR A 97 -1.00 -0.57 -11.18
N GLU A 98 -2.16 0.08 -11.16
CA GLU A 98 -3.38 -0.43 -11.81
C GLU A 98 -3.15 -0.72 -13.29
N SER A 99 -2.36 0.12 -13.99
CA SER A 99 -1.98 -0.11 -15.39
C SER A 99 -1.01 -1.30 -15.59
N ARG A 100 -0.49 -1.89 -14.52
CA ARG A 100 0.48 -3.00 -14.50
C ARG A 100 -0.10 -4.28 -13.90
N SER A 101 -1.39 -4.55 -14.11
CA SER A 101 -2.08 -5.73 -13.57
C SER A 101 -1.95 -5.86 -12.05
N LEU A 102 -2.24 -4.78 -11.32
CA LEU A 102 -2.20 -4.73 -9.85
C LEU A 102 -3.18 -5.74 -9.24
N ARG A 103 -2.67 -6.72 -8.50
CA ARG A 103 -3.45 -7.75 -7.83
C ARG A 103 -3.72 -7.46 -6.36
N ALA A 104 -2.73 -6.90 -5.69
CA ALA A 104 -2.85 -6.58 -4.28
C ALA A 104 -2.04 -5.33 -3.90
N VAL A 105 -2.52 -4.62 -2.88
CA VAL A 105 -1.81 -3.53 -2.20
C VAL A 105 -1.60 -3.93 -0.74
N VAL A 106 -0.37 -3.85 -0.25
CA VAL A 106 -0.01 -4.11 1.14
C VAL A 106 0.49 -2.80 1.77
N LEU A 107 -0.27 -2.27 2.71
CA LEU A 107 -0.03 -0.98 3.35
C LEU A 107 0.64 -1.22 4.72
N LEU A 108 1.88 -0.80 4.88
CA LEU A 108 2.69 -1.05 6.07
C LEU A 108 2.91 0.24 6.86
N GLY A 109 2.26 0.31 8.01
CA GLY A 109 2.29 1.46 8.93
C GLY A 109 1.01 2.28 8.91
N GLN A 110 0.83 3.06 9.97
CA GLN A 110 -0.41 3.79 10.20
C GLN A 110 -0.68 4.89 9.17
N GLU A 111 0.35 5.60 8.75
CA GLU A 111 0.23 6.72 7.81
C GLU A 111 -0.19 6.23 6.41
N ALA A 112 0.42 5.13 5.94
CA ALA A 112 0.04 4.53 4.67
C ALA A 112 -1.41 4.04 4.70
N TRP A 113 -1.80 3.34 5.77
CA TRP A 113 -3.17 2.87 5.94
C TRP A 113 -4.18 4.02 6.05
N ALA A 114 -3.90 5.01 6.91
CA ALA A 114 -4.78 6.17 7.09
C ALA A 114 -4.95 6.96 5.80
N SER A 115 -3.88 7.18 5.06
CA SER A 115 -3.91 7.87 3.77
C SER A 115 -4.79 7.12 2.77
N PHE A 116 -4.63 5.80 2.67
CA PHE A 116 -5.43 4.94 1.79
C PHE A 116 -6.92 4.98 2.15
N VAL A 117 -7.26 4.79 3.42
CA VAL A 117 -8.67 4.79 3.87
C VAL A 117 -9.29 6.19 3.71
N SER A 118 -8.51 7.26 3.94
CA SER A 118 -8.99 8.64 3.81
C SER A 118 -9.26 9.06 2.37
N LEU A 119 -8.63 8.41 1.38
CA LEU A 119 -8.96 8.61 -0.04
C LEU A 119 -10.38 8.14 -0.38
N GLY A 120 -10.93 7.19 0.39
CA GLY A 120 -12.24 6.60 0.11
C GLY A 120 -12.34 5.86 -1.23
N ARG A 121 -11.20 5.60 -1.89
CA ARG A 121 -11.10 4.87 -3.14
C ARG A 121 -10.42 3.53 -2.90
N ILE A 122 -11.14 2.45 -3.14
CA ILE A 122 -10.60 1.09 -3.15
C ILE A 122 -10.55 0.63 -4.60
N PRO A 123 -9.38 0.21 -5.11
CA PRO A 123 -9.27 -0.28 -6.47
C PRO A 123 -10.16 -1.50 -6.68
N GLU A 124 -10.92 -1.53 -7.79
CA GLU A 124 -11.82 -2.63 -8.08
C GLU A 124 -11.05 -3.92 -8.37
N GLY A 125 -11.46 -5.02 -7.74
CA GLY A 125 -10.82 -6.33 -7.92
C GLY A 125 -9.45 -6.49 -7.26
N VAL A 126 -8.91 -5.44 -6.62
CA VAL A 126 -7.61 -5.46 -5.95
C VAL A 126 -7.77 -5.79 -4.46
N MET A 127 -7.01 -6.74 -3.97
CA MET A 127 -6.97 -7.05 -2.55
C MET A 127 -6.10 -6.02 -1.81
N CYS A 128 -6.61 -5.48 -0.69
CA CYS A 128 -5.91 -4.48 0.12
C CYS A 128 -5.64 -5.05 1.51
N PHE A 129 -4.38 -5.03 1.94
CA PHE A 129 -3.99 -5.52 3.25
C PHE A 129 -3.26 -4.45 4.04
N CYS A 130 -3.44 -4.44 5.37
CA CYS A 130 -2.66 -3.60 6.26
C CYS A 130 -1.83 -4.39 7.25
N GLY A 131 -0.68 -3.85 7.62
CA GLY A 131 0.19 -4.36 8.67
C GLY A 131 0.84 -3.24 9.47
N PHE A 132 1.19 -3.52 10.72
CA PHE A 132 1.75 -2.53 11.66
C PHE A 132 0.83 -1.33 11.91
N VAL A 133 -0.47 -1.56 11.91
CA VAL A 133 -1.52 -0.54 12.05
C VAL A 133 -2.25 -0.73 13.37
N SER A 134 -2.66 0.35 14.02
CA SER A 134 -3.59 0.29 15.16
C SER A 134 -5.02 0.11 14.70
N SER A 135 -5.87 -0.50 15.53
CA SER A 135 -7.31 -0.62 15.26
C SER A 135 -8.02 0.74 15.20
N ASN A 136 -7.47 1.74 15.87
CA ASN A 136 -7.98 3.10 15.88
C ASN A 136 -6.98 4.06 15.23
N GLY A 137 -7.50 5.05 14.57
CA GLY A 137 -6.74 6.14 13.99
C GLY A 137 -7.59 7.38 13.80
N VAL A 138 -7.13 8.30 12.99
CA VAL A 138 -7.87 9.48 12.57
C VAL A 138 -7.92 9.56 11.06
N MET A 139 -9.06 9.98 10.51
CA MET A 139 -9.16 10.24 9.08
C MET A 139 -8.42 11.53 8.74
N LEU A 140 -7.64 11.50 7.68
CA LEU A 140 -6.94 12.69 7.19
C LEU A 140 -7.93 13.62 6.49
N PRO A 141 -7.77 14.95 6.62
CA PRO A 141 -8.65 15.89 5.93
C PRO A 141 -8.39 15.84 4.41
N PRO A 142 -9.46 15.86 3.59
CA PRO A 142 -9.29 15.90 2.13
C PRO A 142 -8.63 17.21 1.70
N PRO A 143 -7.76 17.20 0.70
CA PRO A 143 -7.28 18.43 0.08
C PRO A 143 -8.47 19.21 -0.58
N PRO A 144 -8.53 20.53 -0.54
CA PRO A 144 -7.54 21.48 -0.01
C PRO A 144 -7.72 21.85 1.47
N ASP A 145 -8.47 21.08 2.26
CA ASP A 145 -8.77 21.43 3.64
C ASP A 145 -7.49 21.62 4.46
N SER A 146 -7.50 22.68 5.23
CA SER A 146 -6.37 23.05 6.07
C SER A 146 -6.31 22.19 7.32
N LEU A 147 -5.13 21.69 7.65
CA LEU A 147 -4.86 21.09 8.97
C LEU A 147 -5.14 22.03 10.15
N GLN A 148 -5.17 23.36 9.90
CA GLN A 148 -5.48 24.35 10.94
C GLN A 148 -6.91 24.25 11.46
N THR A 149 -7.86 23.87 10.62
CA THR A 149 -9.28 23.69 11.00
C THR A 149 -9.63 22.24 11.33
N TRP A 150 -8.70 21.33 11.08
CA TRP A 150 -8.93 19.92 11.28
C TRP A 150 -9.06 19.54 12.76
N LYS A 151 -10.14 18.87 13.10
CA LYS A 151 -10.42 18.36 14.45
C LYS A 151 -10.38 16.84 14.41
N PRO A 152 -9.22 16.22 14.65
CA PRO A 152 -9.08 14.77 14.59
C PRO A 152 -10.00 14.09 15.61
N ARG A 153 -10.78 13.12 15.14
CA ARG A 153 -11.60 12.25 15.98
C ARG A 153 -11.14 10.81 15.77
N SER A 154 -11.11 10.05 16.86
CA SER A 154 -10.79 8.63 16.76
C SER A 154 -11.88 7.90 15.98
N VAL A 155 -11.44 7.07 15.03
CA VAL A 155 -12.29 6.14 14.27
C VAL A 155 -11.76 4.73 14.46
N GLU A 156 -12.64 3.75 14.45
CA GLU A 156 -12.28 2.35 14.48
C GLU A 156 -12.25 1.80 13.05
N TYR A 157 -11.08 1.42 12.58
CA TYR A 157 -10.89 0.99 11.20
C TYR A 157 -11.63 -0.30 10.87
N GLN A 158 -11.72 -1.24 11.81
CA GLN A 158 -12.40 -2.49 11.57
C GLN A 158 -13.86 -2.24 11.14
N GLY A 159 -14.61 -1.44 11.88
CA GLY A 159 -16.00 -1.13 11.52
C GLY A 159 -16.16 -0.42 10.18
N MET A 160 -15.13 0.31 9.71
CA MET A 160 -15.13 0.95 8.39
C MET A 160 -14.88 -0.02 7.25
N THR A 161 -14.18 -1.14 7.51
CA THR A 161 -13.72 -2.07 6.48
C THR A 161 -14.45 -3.42 6.48
N ASP A 162 -15.24 -3.73 7.51
CA ASP A 162 -15.94 -5.03 7.66
C ASP A 162 -16.85 -5.38 6.47
N SER A 163 -17.42 -4.39 5.80
CA SER A 163 -18.25 -4.60 4.59
C SER A 163 -17.43 -4.83 3.32
N LEU A 164 -16.13 -4.62 3.36
CA LEU A 164 -15.24 -4.65 2.20
C LEU A 164 -14.57 -6.03 2.11
N LYS A 165 -15.09 -6.89 1.22
CA LYS A 165 -14.59 -8.27 1.05
C LYS A 165 -13.13 -8.36 0.58
N THR A 166 -12.61 -7.30 -0.01
CA THR A 166 -11.26 -7.22 -0.57
C THR A 166 -10.26 -6.57 0.38
N VAL A 167 -10.67 -6.20 1.59
CA VAL A 167 -9.82 -5.53 2.58
C VAL A 167 -9.60 -6.45 3.78
N GLY A 168 -8.35 -6.57 4.22
CA GLY A 168 -7.95 -7.38 5.36
C GLY A 168 -6.68 -6.86 6.02
N GLY A 169 -6.20 -7.57 7.03
CA GLY A 169 -4.92 -7.23 7.66
C GLY A 169 -4.87 -7.50 9.15
N MET A 170 -3.82 -6.96 9.77
CA MET A 170 -3.58 -7.09 11.20
C MET A 170 -3.64 -5.72 11.87
N LEU A 171 -4.61 -5.56 12.76
CA LEU A 171 -4.83 -4.35 13.55
C LEU A 171 -4.43 -4.59 15.01
N ASN A 172 -3.56 -3.73 15.55
CA ASN A 172 -3.14 -3.76 16.94
C ASN A 172 -4.06 -2.85 17.76
N ARG A 173 -4.60 -3.35 18.87
CA ARG A 173 -5.48 -2.56 19.73
C ARG A 173 -4.71 -1.86 20.84
N TYR A 174 -4.85 -0.53 20.94
CA TYR A 174 -4.49 0.19 22.14
C TYR A 174 -5.56 -0.02 23.22
N ASN A 175 -5.14 -0.35 24.42
CA ASN A 175 -6.04 -0.53 25.54
C ASN A 175 -5.77 0.55 26.61
N ILE A 176 -6.30 1.75 26.38
CA ILE A 176 -6.11 2.91 27.26
C ILE A 176 -6.63 2.61 28.65
N ARG A 177 -7.84 2.04 28.72
CA ARG A 177 -8.47 1.68 29.99
C ARG A 177 -7.57 0.81 30.85
N ARG A 178 -7.05 -0.28 30.29
CA ARG A 178 -6.21 -1.23 31.01
C ARG A 178 -4.90 -0.59 31.50
N ASN A 179 -4.33 0.33 30.70
CA ASN A 179 -3.14 1.07 31.11
C ASN A 179 -3.45 2.02 32.30
N VAL A 180 -4.60 2.71 32.29
CA VAL A 180 -5.03 3.56 33.41
C VAL A 180 -5.30 2.72 34.65
N GLU A 181 -6.00 1.59 34.54
CA GLU A 181 -6.25 0.65 35.64
C GLU A 181 -4.94 0.13 36.25
N LEU A 182 -3.95 -0.20 35.42
CA LEU A 182 -2.62 -0.61 35.85
C LEU A 182 -1.91 0.51 36.62
N ILE A 183 -1.90 1.74 36.11
CA ILE A 183 -1.31 2.90 36.79
C ILE A 183 -1.94 3.09 38.16
N ARG A 184 -3.27 3.05 38.26
CA ARG A 184 -3.99 3.19 39.52
C ARG A 184 -3.75 2.05 40.51
N SER A 185 -3.53 0.83 40.02
CA SER A 185 -3.17 -0.30 40.87
C SER A 185 -1.77 -0.20 41.45
N LEU A 186 -0.83 0.35 40.68
CA LEU A 186 0.57 0.56 41.11
C LEU A 186 0.71 1.82 41.98
N TYR A 187 -0.10 2.83 41.72
CA TYR A 187 -0.06 4.15 42.39
C TYR A 187 -1.47 4.56 42.80
N PRO A 188 -2.05 3.97 43.89
CA PRO A 188 -3.44 4.19 44.28
C PRO A 188 -3.78 5.66 44.60
N GLN A 189 -2.78 6.48 44.95
CA GLN A 189 -2.94 7.90 45.30
C GLN A 189 -2.81 8.83 44.07
N VAL A 190 -2.64 8.27 42.85
CA VAL A 190 -2.52 9.13 41.66
C VAL A 190 -3.87 9.77 41.35
N GLU A 191 -3.89 11.08 41.28
CA GLU A 191 -5.08 11.89 40.95
C GLU A 191 -5.04 12.38 39.49
N ASN A 192 -3.84 12.54 38.93
CA ASN A 192 -3.66 13.11 37.61
C ASN A 192 -2.72 12.24 36.77
N ILE A 193 -3.09 12.01 35.51
CA ILE A 193 -2.29 11.32 34.52
C ILE A 193 -2.09 12.26 33.33
N ALA A 194 -0.84 12.54 32.98
CA ALA A 194 -0.50 13.34 31.81
C ALA A 194 -0.17 12.45 30.62
N LEU A 195 -0.77 12.73 29.47
CA LEU A 195 -0.40 12.14 28.19
C LEU A 195 0.57 13.07 27.47
N VAL A 196 1.78 12.59 27.20
CA VAL A 196 2.78 13.31 26.40
C VAL A 196 2.91 12.63 25.05
N THR A 197 2.66 13.36 23.99
CA THR A 197 2.76 12.87 22.60
C THR A 197 3.42 13.92 21.72
N ASP A 198 3.84 13.51 20.53
CA ASP A 198 4.35 14.38 19.48
C ASP A 198 3.26 14.76 18.47
N ASN A 199 3.65 15.45 17.41
CA ASN A 199 2.77 15.84 16.29
C ASN A 199 2.86 14.88 15.10
N THR A 200 3.33 13.65 15.29
CA THR A 200 3.23 12.59 14.29
C THR A 200 1.78 12.13 14.16
N TYR A 201 1.49 11.42 13.09
CA TYR A 201 0.17 10.81 12.92
C TYR A 201 -0.20 9.90 14.10
N GLY A 202 0.74 9.07 14.55
CA GLY A 202 0.55 8.18 15.70
C GLY A 202 0.24 8.94 16.99
N GLY A 203 0.96 10.02 17.27
CA GLY A 203 0.74 10.88 18.45
C GLY A 203 -0.64 11.53 18.43
N ILE A 204 -1.07 12.06 17.29
CA ILE A 204 -2.40 12.68 17.11
C ILE A 204 -3.52 11.64 17.23
N SER A 205 -3.33 10.45 16.64
CA SER A 205 -4.29 9.35 16.72
C SER A 205 -4.48 8.89 18.18
N LEU A 206 -3.37 8.76 18.92
CA LEU A 206 -3.42 8.39 20.33
C LEU A 206 -4.10 9.46 21.17
N GLN A 207 -3.83 10.75 20.93
CA GLN A 207 -4.55 11.83 21.62
C GLN A 207 -6.07 11.79 21.34
N ALA A 208 -6.47 11.56 20.09
CA ALA A 208 -7.87 11.48 19.72
C ALA A 208 -8.55 10.30 20.40
N LEU A 209 -7.91 9.13 20.46
CA LEU A 209 -8.41 7.93 21.14
C LEU A 209 -8.55 8.17 22.64
N VAL A 210 -7.52 8.71 23.29
CA VAL A 210 -7.56 9.00 24.74
C VAL A 210 -8.67 9.99 25.06
N ARG A 211 -8.84 11.06 24.28
CA ARG A 211 -9.93 12.03 24.47
C ARG A 211 -11.31 11.38 24.35
N GLU A 212 -11.47 10.40 23.45
CA GLU A 212 -12.73 9.69 23.27
C GLU A 212 -13.01 8.75 24.45
N GLU A 213 -12.05 7.93 24.82
CA GLU A 213 -12.20 6.99 25.94
C GLU A 213 -12.34 7.71 27.29
N TRP A 214 -11.67 8.86 27.47
CA TRP A 214 -11.71 9.62 28.71
C TRP A 214 -13.08 10.19 29.07
N LYS A 215 -13.95 10.38 28.07
CA LYS A 215 -15.36 10.80 28.32
C LYS A 215 -16.15 9.79 29.16
N HIS A 216 -15.69 8.55 29.21
CA HIS A 216 -16.35 7.45 29.92
C HIS A 216 -15.74 7.17 31.32
N TYR A 217 -14.74 7.97 31.71
CA TYR A 217 -14.19 7.91 33.06
C TYR A 217 -14.80 9.00 33.95
N PRO A 218 -15.14 8.63 35.20
CA PRO A 218 -15.63 9.61 36.18
C PRO A 218 -14.54 10.60 36.61
#